data_9cc684a9b1254338e57bd783380b3cc7
#
_entry.id   9cc684a9b1254338e57bd783380b3cc7
#
_cell.length_a   1.000
_cell.length_b   1.000
_cell.length_c   1.000
_cell.angle_alpha   90.00
_cell.angle_beta   90.00
_cell.angle_gamma   90.00
#
_symmetry.space_group_name_H-M   'P 1'
#
loop_
_entity.id
_entity.type
_entity.pdbx_description
1 polymer ?
#
loop_
_entity_poly.entity_id
_entity_poly.type
_entity_poly.pdbx_seq_one_letter_code
_entity_poly.pdbx_strand_id
1 'polypeptide(L)'
;MNCGTFKGHCSVDVRIVTWVFGIEIFKDMHLTLLDRFIEEIDQGLRVVSSVTHANRELDLPDSDAALSPDQKRASAKYMRVNHTGEVCAQALYSGQALVEKDDDVRIALNKSAQEELDHLAWTQLRIKELGGRRSLLDPVFYAGSFFIGVIAGLSGTRESLGFLRETERQVESHLTDHLDAMPLEDERSRAIVNQMREEEREHADRAEDLGAAPLSRPAAFLMGLMSKVMTKTTFMF
;
A
#
# COMPACT_ATOMS: atom_id res chain seq x y z
N MET A 1 -12.06 -5.81 -58.00
CA MET A 1 -11.50 -6.78 -57.04
C MET A 1 -10.86 -6.02 -55.90
N ASN A 2 -11.61 -5.82 -54.80
CA ASN A 2 -11.16 -5.05 -53.64
C ASN A 2 -11.04 -6.01 -52.46
N CYS A 3 -9.83 -6.17 -51.98
CA CYS A 3 -9.50 -6.99 -50.83
C CYS A 3 -9.62 -6.10 -49.56
N GLY A 4 -10.68 -6.31 -48.77
CA GLY A 4 -10.91 -5.59 -47.54
C GLY A 4 -10.22 -6.31 -46.37
N THR A 5 -9.43 -5.54 -45.65
CA THR A 5 -8.72 -5.94 -44.42
C THR A 5 -9.69 -6.12 -43.26
N PHE A 6 -9.80 -7.36 -42.75
CA PHE A 6 -10.50 -7.68 -41.51
C PHE A 6 -9.50 -7.52 -40.33
N LYS A 7 -9.69 -6.45 -39.56
CA LYS A 7 -9.17 -6.38 -38.17
C LYS A 7 -10.27 -6.89 -37.24
N GLY A 8 -10.23 -8.17 -36.92
CA GLY A 8 -11.08 -8.76 -35.88
C GLY A 8 -10.39 -8.75 -34.54
N HIS A 9 -10.79 -7.83 -33.63
CA HIS A 9 -10.54 -7.99 -32.21
C HIS A 9 -11.48 -9.10 -31.71
N CYS A 10 -10.91 -10.23 -31.34
CA CYS A 10 -11.64 -11.30 -30.68
C CYS A 10 -11.69 -10.96 -29.18
N SER A 11 -12.67 -10.15 -28.78
CA SER A 11 -13.06 -10.07 -27.39
C SER A 11 -13.96 -11.27 -27.11
N VAL A 12 -13.46 -12.25 -26.36
CA VAL A 12 -14.28 -13.36 -25.87
C VAL A 12 -15.24 -12.77 -24.85
N ASP A 13 -16.51 -12.66 -25.22
CA ASP A 13 -17.58 -12.25 -24.29
C ASP A 13 -17.82 -13.42 -23.32
N VAL A 14 -17.32 -13.29 -22.09
CA VAL A 14 -17.44 -14.28 -21.01
C VAL A 14 -18.92 -14.60 -20.70
N ARG A 15 -19.87 -13.80 -21.17
CA ARG A 15 -21.31 -14.05 -21.00
C ARG A 15 -21.87 -15.24 -21.80
N ILE A 16 -21.14 -15.77 -22.78
CA ILE A 16 -21.64 -16.90 -23.60
C ILE A 16 -21.42 -18.26 -22.91
N VAL A 17 -20.47 -18.35 -21.98
CA VAL A 17 -20.15 -19.62 -21.29
C VAL A 17 -21.13 -19.95 -20.16
N THR A 18 -21.84 -18.96 -19.65
CA THR A 18 -22.79 -19.13 -18.52
C THR A 18 -24.16 -19.69 -18.93
N TRP A 19 -24.47 -19.74 -20.23
CA TRP A 19 -25.79 -20.19 -20.73
C TRP A 19 -25.94 -21.70 -20.92
N VAL A 20 -24.83 -22.45 -20.92
CA VAL A 20 -24.85 -23.90 -21.23
C VAL A 20 -25.19 -24.77 -20.01
N PHE A 21 -25.04 -24.26 -18.77
CA PHE A 21 -25.26 -25.06 -17.56
C PHE A 21 -26.34 -24.55 -16.60
N GLY A 22 -27.09 -23.50 -16.96
CA GLY A 22 -28.26 -23.09 -16.15
C GLY A 22 -27.95 -22.72 -14.68
N ILE A 23 -26.72 -22.36 -14.34
CA ILE A 23 -26.29 -22.02 -13.00
C ILE A 23 -25.92 -20.53 -12.99
N GLU A 24 -26.88 -19.66 -12.62
CA GLU A 24 -26.58 -18.29 -12.17
C GLU A 24 -25.90 -18.39 -10.78
N ILE A 25 -24.62 -18.78 -10.72
CA ILE A 25 -23.91 -18.98 -9.44
C ILE A 25 -23.26 -17.70 -8.91
N PHE A 26 -23.25 -16.58 -9.64
CA PHE A 26 -22.52 -15.38 -9.22
C PHE A 26 -23.35 -14.09 -9.25
N LYS A 27 -24.61 -14.15 -8.78
CA LYS A 27 -25.33 -12.93 -8.44
C LYS A 27 -25.51 -12.92 -6.93
N ASP A 28 -24.83 -11.99 -6.27
CA ASP A 28 -24.95 -11.68 -4.83
C ASP A 28 -24.43 -12.74 -3.84
N MET A 29 -23.20 -13.22 -4.01
CA MET A 29 -22.48 -13.79 -2.87
C MET A 29 -22.02 -12.64 -1.97
N HIS A 30 -22.82 -12.32 -0.93
CA HIS A 30 -22.32 -11.54 0.20
C HIS A 30 -21.25 -12.38 0.89
N LEU A 31 -19.98 -11.98 0.74
CA LEU A 31 -18.89 -12.61 1.47
C LEU A 31 -19.18 -12.59 2.96
N THR A 32 -19.09 -13.74 3.60
CA THR A 32 -19.20 -13.82 5.05
C THR A 32 -17.98 -13.15 5.70
N LEU A 33 -18.07 -12.81 6.98
CA LEU A 33 -16.91 -12.30 7.72
C LEU A 33 -15.70 -13.27 7.66
N LEU A 34 -15.97 -14.58 7.63
CA LEU A 34 -14.94 -15.60 7.50
C LEU A 34 -14.28 -15.57 6.12
N ASP A 35 -15.04 -15.41 5.05
CA ASP A 35 -14.50 -15.32 3.69
C ASP A 35 -13.59 -14.09 3.56
N ARG A 36 -14.03 -12.93 4.07
CA ARG A 36 -13.21 -11.71 4.12
C ARG A 36 -11.93 -11.93 4.92
N PHE A 37 -12.02 -12.58 6.06
CA PHE A 37 -10.85 -12.87 6.89
C PHE A 37 -9.84 -13.78 6.17
N ILE A 38 -10.33 -14.77 5.40
CA ILE A 38 -9.46 -15.65 4.58
C ILE A 38 -8.79 -14.85 3.47
N GLU A 39 -9.51 -13.94 2.80
CA GLU A 39 -8.94 -13.05 1.78
C GLU A 39 -7.85 -12.16 2.35
N GLU A 40 -8.06 -11.59 3.55
CA GLU A 40 -7.06 -10.75 4.21
C GLU A 40 -5.81 -11.54 4.66
N ILE A 41 -5.96 -12.81 5.06
CA ILE A 41 -4.82 -13.69 5.32
C ILE A 41 -4.03 -13.96 4.04
N ASP A 42 -4.69 -14.30 2.92
CA ASP A 42 -4.02 -14.53 1.63
C ASP A 42 -3.28 -13.26 1.18
N GLN A 43 -3.93 -12.10 1.28
CA GLN A 43 -3.31 -10.82 0.97
C GLN A 43 -2.08 -10.56 1.85
N GLY A 44 -2.18 -10.77 3.17
CA GLY A 44 -1.06 -10.62 4.09
C GLY A 44 0.10 -11.54 3.76
N LEU A 45 -0.17 -12.79 3.43
CA LEU A 45 0.86 -13.73 3.01
C LEU A 45 1.56 -13.30 1.72
N ARG A 46 0.85 -12.73 0.74
CA ARG A 46 1.43 -12.17 -0.49
C ARG A 46 2.34 -10.99 -0.19
N VAL A 47 1.90 -10.06 0.65
CA VAL A 47 2.67 -8.88 1.05
C VAL A 47 3.98 -9.29 1.74
N VAL A 48 3.92 -10.18 2.75
CA VAL A 48 5.13 -10.58 3.48
C VAL A 48 6.03 -11.53 2.70
N SER A 49 5.50 -12.31 1.74
CA SER A 49 6.29 -13.22 0.89
C SER A 49 6.86 -12.58 -0.37
N SER A 50 6.64 -11.28 -0.60
CA SER A 50 7.18 -10.55 -1.76
C SER A 50 6.57 -10.91 -3.11
N VAL A 51 5.33 -11.33 -3.14
CA VAL A 51 4.58 -11.62 -4.39
C VAL A 51 3.73 -10.42 -4.77
N THR A 52 4.32 -9.22 -4.75
CA THR A 52 3.65 -8.00 -5.18
C THR A 52 4.15 -7.58 -6.55
N HIS A 53 3.22 -7.25 -7.45
CA HIS A 53 3.49 -6.67 -8.76
C HIS A 53 2.79 -5.31 -8.82
N ALA A 54 3.47 -4.31 -9.34
CA ALA A 54 2.85 -3.02 -9.58
C ALA A 54 1.82 -3.14 -10.71
N ASN A 55 0.63 -2.58 -10.50
CA ASN A 55 -0.38 -2.44 -11.55
C ASN A 55 -0.12 -1.19 -12.41
N ARG A 56 0.60 -0.22 -11.86
CA ARG A 56 0.98 1.03 -12.50
C ARG A 56 2.49 1.07 -12.69
N GLU A 57 2.91 1.40 -13.91
CA GLU A 57 4.30 1.72 -14.18
C GLU A 57 4.58 3.15 -13.68
N LEU A 58 5.75 3.34 -13.06
CA LEU A 58 6.22 4.65 -12.66
C LEU A 58 7.24 5.13 -13.70
N ASP A 59 7.06 6.36 -14.18
CA ASP A 59 8.03 6.99 -15.07
C ASP A 59 9.27 7.38 -14.26
N LEU A 60 10.29 6.55 -14.36
CA LEU A 60 11.54 6.71 -13.62
C LEU A 60 12.66 7.18 -14.54
N PRO A 61 13.61 7.97 -14.04
CA PRO A 61 14.82 8.31 -14.79
C PRO A 61 15.51 7.06 -15.36
N ASP A 62 15.95 7.13 -16.62
CA ASP A 62 16.53 5.99 -17.36
C ASP A 62 17.82 5.44 -16.76
N SER A 63 18.59 6.28 -16.06
CA SER A 63 19.84 5.86 -15.43
C SER A 63 19.98 6.46 -14.04
N ASP A 64 20.49 5.66 -13.11
CA ASP A 64 21.15 6.21 -11.93
C ASP A 64 22.44 6.89 -12.39
N ALA A 65 22.69 8.14 -11.98
CA ALA A 65 24.05 8.63 -11.88
C ALA A 65 24.88 7.57 -11.12
N ALA A 66 26.16 7.42 -11.44
CA ALA A 66 26.98 6.36 -10.84
C ALA A 66 27.09 6.55 -9.31
N LEU A 67 26.13 5.97 -8.58
CA LEU A 67 26.10 6.02 -7.12
C LEU A 67 27.31 5.29 -6.55
N SER A 68 28.00 5.91 -5.62
CA SER A 68 29.06 5.25 -4.85
C SER A 68 28.46 4.11 -4.00
N PRO A 69 29.29 3.12 -3.58
CA PRO A 69 28.82 2.03 -2.72
C PRO A 69 28.18 2.52 -1.41
N ASP A 70 28.64 3.66 -0.87
CA ASP A 70 28.07 4.24 0.36
C ASP A 70 26.70 4.86 0.10
N GLN A 71 26.53 5.58 -1.01
CA GLN A 71 25.24 6.13 -1.42
C GLN A 71 24.22 5.03 -1.68
N LYS A 72 24.60 3.95 -2.40
CA LYS A 72 23.72 2.78 -2.60
C LYS A 72 23.28 2.16 -1.28
N ARG A 73 24.20 1.99 -0.33
CA ARG A 73 23.87 1.47 1.01
C ARG A 73 22.93 2.39 1.79
N ALA A 74 23.14 3.70 1.71
CA ALA A 74 22.29 4.68 2.35
C ALA A 74 20.87 4.64 1.76
N SER A 75 20.73 4.75 0.45
CA SER A 75 19.45 4.69 -0.25
C SER A 75 18.72 3.38 -0.01
N ALA A 76 19.41 2.23 -0.01
CA ALA A 76 18.82 0.94 0.28
C ALA A 76 18.21 0.87 1.70
N LYS A 77 18.80 1.56 2.68
CA LYS A 77 18.24 1.63 4.04
C LYS A 77 16.96 2.48 4.08
N TYR A 78 16.97 3.64 3.42
CA TYR A 78 15.76 4.49 3.33
C TYR A 78 14.62 3.75 2.60
N MET A 79 14.92 3.14 1.46
CA MET A 79 13.93 2.38 0.71
C MET A 79 13.39 1.18 1.50
N ARG A 80 14.22 0.52 2.33
CA ARG A 80 13.76 -0.54 3.23
C ARG A 80 12.80 -0.03 4.31
N VAL A 81 13.09 1.14 4.90
CA VAL A 81 12.18 1.75 5.88
C VAL A 81 10.85 2.11 5.23
N ASN A 82 10.89 2.72 4.04
CA ASN A 82 9.68 3.04 3.29
C ASN A 82 8.89 1.75 2.99
N HIS A 83 9.53 0.72 2.45
CA HIS A 83 8.88 -0.57 2.18
C HIS A 83 8.19 -1.15 3.41
N THR A 84 8.83 -1.13 4.58
CA THR A 84 8.20 -1.59 5.84
C THR A 84 7.05 -0.69 6.25
N GLY A 85 7.12 0.61 5.98
CA GLY A 85 6.00 1.54 6.15
C GLY A 85 4.79 1.11 5.34
N GLU A 86 4.98 0.80 4.04
CA GLU A 86 3.92 0.31 3.15
C GLU A 86 3.36 -1.05 3.58
N VAL A 87 4.22 -1.95 4.12
CA VAL A 87 3.75 -3.20 4.74
C VAL A 87 2.80 -2.91 5.91
N CYS A 88 3.10 -1.89 6.72
CA CYS A 88 2.23 -1.47 7.82
C CYS A 88 0.94 -0.82 7.31
N ALA A 89 1.02 0.09 6.32
CA ALA A 89 -0.13 0.77 5.74
C ALA A 89 -1.12 -0.23 5.13
N GLN A 90 -0.62 -1.14 4.28
CA GLN A 90 -1.42 -2.22 3.71
C GLN A 90 -2.15 -3.02 4.79
N ALA A 91 -1.46 -3.39 5.87
CA ALA A 91 -2.05 -4.14 6.98
C ALA A 91 -3.10 -3.33 7.76
N LEU A 92 -2.89 -2.02 7.95
CA LEU A 92 -3.85 -1.12 8.57
C LEU A 92 -5.14 -1.03 7.74
N TYR A 93 -5.02 -0.79 6.43
CA TYR A 93 -6.16 -0.76 5.51
C TYR A 93 -6.95 -2.07 5.53
N SER A 94 -6.26 -3.21 5.44
CA SER A 94 -6.85 -4.54 5.52
C SER A 94 -7.61 -4.75 6.83
N GLY A 95 -7.02 -4.39 7.97
CA GLY A 95 -7.66 -4.53 9.28
C GLY A 95 -8.89 -3.63 9.44
N GLN A 96 -8.84 -2.39 8.96
CA GLN A 96 -9.97 -1.46 8.98
C GLN A 96 -11.10 -1.95 8.05
N ALA A 97 -10.80 -2.32 6.80
CA ALA A 97 -11.76 -2.79 5.81
C ALA A 97 -12.50 -4.07 6.26
N LEU A 98 -11.81 -4.98 6.96
CA LEU A 98 -12.40 -6.22 7.46
C LEU A 98 -13.64 -5.98 8.34
N VAL A 99 -13.57 -4.95 9.19
CA VAL A 99 -14.63 -4.66 10.19
C VAL A 99 -15.50 -3.46 9.84
N GLU A 100 -15.19 -2.74 8.75
CA GLU A 100 -15.97 -1.58 8.31
C GLU A 100 -17.37 -2.01 7.87
N LYS A 101 -18.38 -1.25 8.32
CA LYS A 101 -19.79 -1.52 8.08
C LYS A 101 -20.39 -0.68 6.96
N ASP A 102 -19.80 0.48 6.71
CA ASP A 102 -20.19 1.34 5.60
C ASP A 102 -19.53 0.82 4.32
N ASP A 103 -20.36 0.42 3.35
CA ASP A 103 -19.89 -0.20 2.11
C ASP A 103 -19.08 0.77 1.25
N ASP A 104 -19.44 2.05 1.20
CA ASP A 104 -18.73 3.06 0.42
C ASP A 104 -17.35 3.33 1.02
N VAL A 105 -17.24 3.41 2.34
CA VAL A 105 -15.97 3.56 3.05
C VAL A 105 -15.12 2.31 2.89
N ARG A 106 -15.70 1.11 3.00
CA ARG A 106 -14.97 -0.14 2.78
C ARG A 106 -14.40 -0.24 1.37
N ILE A 107 -15.17 0.16 0.35
CA ILE A 107 -14.70 0.20 -1.04
C ILE A 107 -13.53 1.19 -1.18
N ALA A 108 -13.61 2.36 -0.54
CA ALA A 108 -12.55 3.35 -0.56
C ALA A 108 -11.26 2.82 0.14
N LEU A 109 -11.39 2.16 1.29
CA LEU A 109 -10.26 1.53 2.00
C LEU A 109 -9.60 0.45 1.14
N ASN A 110 -10.38 -0.44 0.52
CA ASN A 110 -9.85 -1.48 -0.36
C ASN A 110 -9.16 -0.89 -1.61
N LYS A 111 -9.67 0.23 -2.13
CA LYS A 111 -9.03 0.92 -3.25
C LYS A 111 -7.67 1.49 -2.84
N SER A 112 -7.57 2.15 -1.69
CA SER A 112 -6.29 2.66 -1.19
C SER A 112 -5.33 1.50 -0.88
N ALA A 113 -5.80 0.42 -0.25
CA ALA A 113 -5.01 -0.79 -0.04
C ALA A 113 -4.44 -1.36 -1.35
N GLN A 114 -5.16 -1.27 -2.46
CA GLN A 114 -4.67 -1.70 -3.77
C GLN A 114 -3.60 -0.74 -4.33
N GLU A 115 -3.70 0.56 -4.05
CA GLU A 115 -2.69 1.56 -4.42
C GLU A 115 -1.39 1.32 -3.64
N GLU A 116 -1.46 0.91 -2.36
CA GLU A 116 -0.29 0.52 -1.55
C GLU A 116 0.49 -0.68 -2.11
N LEU A 117 -0.16 -1.57 -2.86
CA LEU A 117 0.57 -2.67 -3.52
C LEU A 117 1.54 -2.17 -4.60
N ASP A 118 1.23 -1.05 -5.24
CA ASP A 118 2.15 -0.41 -6.19
C ASP A 118 3.37 0.15 -5.45
N HIS A 119 3.17 0.84 -4.32
CA HIS A 119 4.25 1.34 -3.46
C HIS A 119 5.15 0.21 -2.97
N LEU A 120 4.56 -0.90 -2.52
CA LEU A 120 5.31 -2.10 -2.13
C LEU A 120 6.16 -2.66 -3.27
N ALA A 121 5.61 -2.73 -4.48
CA ALA A 121 6.32 -3.24 -5.64
C ALA A 121 7.47 -2.31 -6.06
N TRP A 122 7.24 -0.99 -6.10
CA TRP A 122 8.26 -0.01 -6.47
C TRP A 122 9.41 0.01 -5.46
N THR A 123 9.10 0.06 -4.17
CA THR A 123 10.12 0.06 -3.10
C THR A 123 10.90 -1.24 -3.08
N GLN A 124 10.25 -2.39 -3.26
CA GLN A 124 10.91 -3.69 -3.32
C GLN A 124 11.86 -3.82 -4.51
N LEU A 125 11.42 -3.40 -5.70
CA LEU A 125 12.24 -3.40 -6.90
C LEU A 125 13.48 -2.53 -6.67
N ARG A 126 13.29 -1.32 -6.14
CA ARG A 126 14.39 -0.39 -5.88
C ARG A 126 15.39 -0.90 -4.86
N ILE A 127 14.92 -1.51 -3.77
CA ILE A 127 15.80 -2.18 -2.79
C ILE A 127 16.71 -3.21 -3.49
N LYS A 128 16.15 -4.02 -4.38
CA LYS A 128 16.88 -5.04 -5.13
C LYS A 128 17.92 -4.42 -6.08
N GLU A 129 17.57 -3.35 -6.82
CA GLU A 129 18.47 -2.62 -7.71
C GLU A 129 19.68 -2.02 -6.94
N LEU A 130 19.45 -1.55 -5.73
CA LEU A 130 20.49 -1.01 -4.84
C LEU A 130 21.32 -2.09 -4.15
N GLY A 131 21.03 -3.39 -4.38
CA GLY A 131 21.72 -4.50 -3.73
C GLY A 131 21.36 -4.64 -2.24
N GLY A 132 20.24 -4.06 -1.82
CA GLY A 132 19.73 -4.12 -0.45
C GLY A 132 18.87 -5.36 -0.18
N ARG A 133 18.25 -5.39 0.99
CA ARG A 133 17.29 -6.42 1.40
C ARG A 133 16.15 -5.79 2.17
N ARG A 134 14.97 -6.42 2.15
CA ARG A 134 13.82 -6.09 2.98
C ARG A 134 14.10 -6.35 4.46
N SER A 135 13.23 -5.82 5.31
CA SER A 135 13.28 -6.08 6.73
C SER A 135 12.82 -7.51 7.06
N LEU A 136 13.55 -8.18 7.93
CA LEU A 136 13.12 -9.48 8.48
C LEU A 136 11.94 -9.34 9.47
N LEU A 137 11.65 -8.11 9.89
CA LEU A 137 10.57 -7.79 10.81
C LEU A 137 9.24 -7.49 10.10
N ASP A 138 9.21 -7.43 8.76
CA ASP A 138 7.99 -7.15 7.98
C ASP A 138 6.79 -8.02 8.42
N PRO A 139 6.92 -9.35 8.65
CA PRO A 139 5.80 -10.16 9.11
C PRO A 139 5.25 -9.75 10.48
N VAL A 140 6.13 -9.32 11.38
CA VAL A 140 5.77 -8.88 12.74
C VAL A 140 5.06 -7.53 12.67
N PHE A 141 5.59 -6.60 11.86
CA PHE A 141 4.98 -5.31 11.65
C PHE A 141 3.63 -5.43 10.94
N TYR A 142 3.53 -6.29 9.92
CA TYR A 142 2.26 -6.57 9.26
C TYR A 142 1.20 -7.03 10.27
N ALA A 143 1.49 -8.08 11.04
CA ALA A 143 0.55 -8.62 12.02
C ALA A 143 0.13 -7.57 13.06
N GLY A 144 1.10 -6.82 13.63
CA GLY A 144 0.82 -5.76 14.59
C GLY A 144 -0.08 -4.65 14.01
N SER A 145 0.26 -4.17 12.80
CA SER A 145 -0.51 -3.13 12.11
C SER A 145 -1.92 -3.60 11.74
N PHE A 146 -2.08 -4.85 11.30
CA PHE A 146 -3.39 -5.43 11.01
C PHE A 146 -4.32 -5.39 12.24
N PHE A 147 -3.84 -5.82 13.41
CA PHE A 147 -4.64 -5.75 14.64
C PHE A 147 -4.95 -4.32 15.07
N ILE A 148 -4.02 -3.38 14.87
CA ILE A 148 -4.27 -1.96 15.12
C ILE A 148 -5.35 -1.44 14.17
N GLY A 149 -5.30 -1.81 12.89
CA GLY A 149 -6.32 -1.48 11.90
C GLY A 149 -7.71 -2.01 12.31
N VAL A 150 -7.80 -3.27 12.76
CA VAL A 150 -9.05 -3.85 13.29
C VAL A 150 -9.57 -3.04 14.48
N ILE A 151 -8.72 -2.69 15.44
CA ILE A 151 -9.12 -1.89 16.62
C ILE A 151 -9.59 -0.50 16.19
N ALA A 152 -8.90 0.15 15.26
CA ALA A 152 -9.31 1.44 14.71
C ALA A 152 -10.67 1.33 14.00
N GLY A 153 -10.88 0.31 13.16
CA GLY A 153 -12.15 0.07 12.47
C GLY A 153 -13.32 -0.19 13.42
N LEU A 154 -13.07 -0.91 14.51
CA LEU A 154 -14.09 -1.16 15.54
C LEU A 154 -14.47 0.08 16.37
N SER A 155 -13.66 1.16 16.35
CA SER A 155 -13.98 2.39 17.08
C SER A 155 -15.08 3.24 16.44
N GLY A 156 -15.43 2.93 15.18
CA GLY A 156 -16.44 3.62 14.39
C GLY A 156 -15.86 4.21 13.11
N THR A 157 -16.68 4.33 12.06
CA THR A 157 -16.25 4.74 10.71
C THR A 157 -15.49 6.06 10.72
N ARG A 158 -15.99 7.10 11.41
CA ARG A 158 -15.36 8.41 11.45
C ARG A 158 -14.06 8.42 12.23
N GLU A 159 -13.98 7.69 13.32
CA GLU A 159 -12.79 7.52 14.17
C GLU A 159 -11.73 6.71 13.42
N SER A 160 -12.14 5.66 12.71
CA SER A 160 -11.30 4.85 11.83
C SER A 160 -10.67 5.68 10.72
N LEU A 161 -11.47 6.49 10.02
CA LEU A 161 -10.98 7.44 9.02
C LEU A 161 -10.05 8.51 9.63
N GLY A 162 -10.34 8.96 10.86
CA GLY A 162 -9.47 9.89 11.59
C GLY A 162 -8.10 9.31 11.92
N PHE A 163 -8.07 8.03 12.29
CA PHE A 163 -6.83 7.28 12.51
C PHE A 163 -6.05 7.14 11.19
N LEU A 164 -6.72 6.75 10.11
CA LEU A 164 -6.13 6.62 8.78
C LEU A 164 -5.52 7.95 8.33
N ARG A 165 -6.29 9.03 8.31
CA ARG A 165 -5.80 10.37 7.93
C ARG A 165 -4.53 10.78 8.68
N GLU A 166 -4.48 10.51 9.99
CA GLU A 166 -3.29 10.81 10.78
C GLU A 166 -2.10 9.93 10.40
N THR A 167 -2.35 8.65 10.07
CA THR A 167 -1.32 7.73 9.57
C THR A 167 -0.69 8.30 8.32
N GLU A 168 -1.49 8.65 7.30
CA GLU A 168 -1.00 9.13 6.02
C GLU A 168 -0.24 10.47 6.16
N ARG A 169 -0.70 11.38 7.01
CA ARG A 169 0.02 12.62 7.30
C ARG A 169 1.39 12.37 7.95
N GLN A 170 1.49 11.37 8.82
CA GLN A 170 2.79 11.00 9.41
C GLN A 170 3.69 10.33 8.38
N VAL A 171 3.15 9.51 7.46
CA VAL A 171 3.91 8.92 6.37
C VAL A 171 4.39 9.99 5.40
N GLU A 172 3.53 10.93 4.96
CA GLU A 172 3.90 12.07 4.11
C GLU A 172 5.07 12.87 4.72
N SER A 173 4.96 13.21 6.02
CA SER A 173 6.03 13.91 6.74
C SER A 173 7.33 13.10 6.76
N HIS A 174 7.24 11.80 7.00
CA HIS A 174 8.38 10.90 7.05
C HIS A 174 9.07 10.75 5.66
N LEU A 175 8.29 10.64 4.59
CA LEU A 175 8.81 10.59 3.22
C LEU A 175 9.50 11.91 2.86
N THR A 176 9.00 13.04 3.34
CA THR A 176 9.67 14.35 3.18
C THR A 176 11.03 14.37 3.88
N ASP A 177 11.12 13.90 5.14
CA ASP A 177 12.39 13.79 5.87
C ASP A 177 13.38 12.87 5.13
N HIS A 178 12.90 11.80 4.51
CA HIS A 178 13.72 10.89 3.72
C HIS A 178 14.23 11.54 2.44
N LEU A 179 13.42 12.33 1.74
CA LEU A 179 13.84 13.08 0.55
C LEU A 179 14.96 14.08 0.89
N ASP A 180 14.92 14.68 2.08
CA ASP A 180 15.96 15.61 2.53
C ASP A 180 17.26 14.90 2.92
N ALA A 181 17.18 13.65 3.38
CA ALA A 181 18.33 12.88 3.87
C ALA A 181 18.95 11.93 2.81
N MET A 182 18.22 11.57 1.77
CA MET A 182 18.71 10.67 0.71
C MET A 182 19.73 11.37 -0.20
N PRO A 183 20.72 10.61 -0.75
CA PRO A 183 21.65 11.15 -1.73
C PRO A 183 20.92 11.86 -2.89
N LEU A 184 21.37 13.07 -3.23
CA LEU A 184 20.75 13.86 -4.32
C LEU A 184 20.93 13.19 -5.68
N GLU A 185 22.01 12.44 -5.85
CA GLU A 185 22.34 11.71 -7.08
C GLU A 185 21.45 10.47 -7.30
N ASP A 186 20.73 10.02 -6.27
CA ASP A 186 19.80 8.90 -6.39
C ASP A 186 18.42 9.37 -6.88
N GLU A 187 18.38 9.84 -8.11
CA GLU A 187 17.18 10.41 -8.72
C GLU A 187 16.04 9.38 -8.79
N ARG A 188 16.34 8.09 -9.02
CA ARG A 188 15.34 7.04 -9.13
C ARG A 188 14.63 6.78 -7.79
N SER A 189 15.39 6.61 -6.69
CA SER A 189 14.79 6.43 -5.36
C SER A 189 14.00 7.67 -4.95
N ARG A 190 14.53 8.86 -5.24
CA ARG A 190 13.86 10.14 -4.95
C ARG A 190 12.56 10.30 -5.74
N ALA A 191 12.52 9.87 -7.01
CA ALA A 191 11.30 9.90 -7.82
C ALA A 191 10.22 8.98 -7.23
N ILE A 192 10.58 7.75 -6.82
CA ILE A 192 9.67 6.81 -6.15
C ILE A 192 9.11 7.43 -4.87
N VAL A 193 9.98 7.92 -3.98
CA VAL A 193 9.58 8.49 -2.69
C VAL A 193 8.72 9.74 -2.86
N ASN A 194 9.03 10.58 -3.88
CA ASN A 194 8.22 11.75 -4.16
C ASN A 194 6.81 11.38 -4.66
N GLN A 195 6.69 10.38 -5.53
CA GLN A 195 5.38 9.90 -5.99
C GLN A 195 4.56 9.35 -4.83
N MET A 196 5.15 8.48 -4.00
CA MET A 196 4.51 7.97 -2.79
C MET A 196 4.02 9.11 -1.90
N ARG A 197 4.87 10.10 -1.60
CA ARG A 197 4.50 11.25 -0.77
C ARG A 197 3.28 12.02 -1.30
N GLU A 198 3.20 12.23 -2.61
CA GLU A 198 2.04 12.89 -3.22
C GLU A 198 0.76 12.03 -3.05
N GLU A 199 0.88 10.72 -3.23
CA GLU A 199 -0.25 9.79 -3.11
C GLU A 199 -0.71 9.65 -1.64
N GLU A 200 0.22 9.63 -0.66
CA GLU A 200 -0.14 9.64 0.77
C GLU A 200 -0.92 10.89 1.18
N ARG A 201 -0.55 12.04 0.62
CA ARG A 201 -1.34 13.26 0.82
C ARG A 201 -2.76 13.10 0.27
N GLU A 202 -2.90 12.52 -0.94
CA GLU A 202 -4.22 12.25 -1.52
C GLU A 202 -5.03 11.25 -0.70
N HIS A 203 -4.38 10.24 -0.08
CA HIS A 203 -5.04 9.31 0.83
C HIS A 203 -5.56 10.03 2.09
N ALA A 204 -4.75 10.92 2.68
CA ALA A 204 -5.16 11.73 3.82
C ALA A 204 -6.35 12.64 3.48
N ASP A 205 -6.32 13.31 2.33
CA ASP A 205 -7.39 14.18 1.85
C ASP A 205 -8.67 13.38 1.57
N ARG A 206 -8.57 12.20 0.97
CA ARG A 206 -9.69 11.29 0.73
C ARG A 206 -10.35 10.86 2.05
N ALA A 207 -9.57 10.54 3.08
CA ALA A 207 -10.11 10.21 4.40
C ALA A 207 -10.83 11.41 5.04
N GLU A 208 -10.30 12.63 4.87
CA GLU A 208 -10.95 13.87 5.31
C GLU A 208 -12.32 14.06 4.63
N ASP A 209 -12.38 13.91 3.31
CA ASP A 209 -13.60 14.06 2.50
C ASP A 209 -14.68 13.04 2.86
N LEU A 210 -14.27 11.83 3.28
CA LEU A 210 -15.16 10.79 3.79
C LEU A 210 -15.64 11.06 5.22
N GLY A 211 -15.21 12.14 5.85
CA GLY A 211 -15.71 12.58 7.16
C GLY A 211 -14.89 12.13 8.36
N ALA A 212 -13.58 12.01 8.19
CA ALA A 212 -12.64 11.66 9.26
C ALA A 212 -12.82 12.53 10.50
N ALA A 213 -12.98 11.90 11.67
CA ALA A 213 -13.00 12.62 12.95
C ALA A 213 -11.57 13.05 13.36
N PRO A 214 -11.43 14.16 14.10
CA PRO A 214 -10.14 14.54 14.65
C PRO A 214 -9.61 13.47 15.61
N LEU A 215 -8.39 13.00 15.40
CA LEU A 215 -7.74 12.08 16.33
C LEU A 215 -7.32 12.81 17.61
N SER A 216 -7.43 12.15 18.77
CA SER A 216 -6.98 12.73 20.03
C SER A 216 -5.46 12.91 20.05
N ARG A 217 -4.98 13.99 20.67
CA ARG A 217 -3.53 14.27 20.78
C ARG A 217 -2.72 13.13 21.41
N PRO A 218 -3.20 12.43 22.47
CA PRO A 218 -2.48 11.27 23.00
C PRO A 218 -2.38 10.11 22.00
N ALA A 219 -3.43 9.84 21.21
CA ALA A 219 -3.40 8.79 20.19
C ALA A 219 -2.41 9.15 19.07
N ALA A 220 -2.44 10.36 18.54
CA ALA A 220 -1.48 10.81 17.53
C ALA A 220 -0.02 10.75 18.05
N PHE A 221 0.21 11.13 19.31
CA PHE A 221 1.53 11.00 19.92
C PHE A 221 2.00 9.55 20.03
N LEU A 222 1.12 8.63 20.46
CA LEU A 222 1.44 7.20 20.54
C LEU A 222 1.75 6.62 19.15
N MET A 223 0.97 6.97 18.12
CA MET A 223 1.24 6.58 16.74
C MET A 223 2.63 7.04 16.29
N GLY A 224 2.97 8.31 16.53
CA GLY A 224 4.30 8.82 16.20
C GLY A 224 5.44 8.13 16.95
N LEU A 225 5.22 7.69 18.20
CA LEU A 225 6.19 6.89 18.94
C LEU A 225 6.37 5.50 18.32
N MET A 226 5.29 4.82 17.97
CA MET A 226 5.31 3.51 17.31
C MET A 226 5.98 3.58 15.93
N SER A 227 5.68 4.62 15.14
CA SER A 227 6.33 4.90 13.88
C SER A 227 7.86 5.07 14.05
N LYS A 228 8.32 5.82 15.05
CA LYS A 228 9.75 5.98 15.35
C LYS A 228 10.42 4.68 15.77
N VAL A 229 9.74 3.81 16.49
CA VAL A 229 10.26 2.47 16.85
C VAL A 229 10.43 1.63 15.59
N MET A 230 9.41 1.56 14.73
CA MET A 230 9.44 0.83 13.47
C MET A 230 10.57 1.35 12.57
N THR A 231 10.63 2.64 12.30
CA THR A 231 11.63 3.24 11.40
C THR A 231 13.05 3.01 11.92
N LYS A 232 13.30 3.22 13.22
CA LYS A 232 14.62 3.02 13.81
C LYS A 232 15.09 1.56 13.78
N THR A 233 14.21 0.61 14.11
CA THR A 233 14.55 -0.82 14.06
C THR A 233 14.78 -1.30 12.64
N THR A 234 13.92 -0.90 11.70
CA THR A 234 14.05 -1.26 10.27
C THR A 234 15.29 -0.65 9.62
N PHE A 235 15.67 0.56 10.01
CA PHE A 235 16.89 1.20 9.49
C PHE A 235 18.16 0.46 9.91
N MET A 236 18.15 -0.20 11.08
CA MET A 236 19.31 -0.95 11.61
C MET A 236 19.39 -2.36 11.04
N PHE A 237 18.26 -3.05 10.87
CA PHE A 237 18.16 -4.47 10.50
C PHE A 237 17.48 -4.68 9.15
#